data_8ce5b52a00722945297a9d2375e7069c
#
_entry.id   8ce5b52a00722945297a9d2375e7069c
#
_cell.length_a   1.000
_cell.length_b   1.000
_cell.length_c   1.000
_cell.angle_alpha   90.00
_cell.angle_beta   90.00
_cell.angle_gamma   90.00
#
_symmetry.space_group_name_H-M   'P 1'
#
loop_
_entity.id
_entity.type
_entity.pdbx_description
1 polymer ?
#
loop_
_entity_poly.entity_id
_entity_poly.type
_entity_poly.pdbx_seq_one_letter_code
_entity_poly.pdbx_strand_id
1 'polypeptide(L)'
;MKATLAFVPPGGGEADYHLEFELPGVPQPGDYISIARSGQSGGTEDFVVRRTWWYLEHPDSTPGVSAERAPTGATQRVTVECEFARSPYASESHRRKCDAYDSRGLQVVSFDETAY
;
A
#
# COMPACT_ATOMS: atom_id res chain seq x y z
N MET A 1 14.06 -2.09 1.23
CA MET A 1 13.71 -0.75 1.69
C MET A 1 12.44 -0.80 2.53
N LYS A 2 12.34 0.10 3.47
CA LYS A 2 11.18 0.17 4.35
C LYS A 2 10.07 1.01 3.71
N ALA A 3 8.86 0.47 3.69
CA ALA A 3 7.71 1.18 3.15
C ALA A 3 6.51 1.01 4.06
N THR A 4 5.67 2.03 4.12
CA THR A 4 4.39 1.98 4.82
C THR A 4 3.30 1.67 3.80
N LEU A 5 2.54 0.62 4.04
CA LEU A 5 1.38 0.31 3.24
C LEU A 5 0.14 0.87 3.96
N ALA A 6 -0.59 1.71 3.26
CA ALA A 6 -1.82 2.31 3.76
C ALA A 6 -3.01 1.63 3.07
N PHE A 7 -3.89 1.02 3.85
CA PHE A 7 -5.00 0.23 3.32
C PHE A 7 -6.27 1.08 3.32
N VAL A 8 -6.75 1.38 2.12
CA VAL A 8 -7.84 2.33 1.90
C VAL A 8 -9.07 1.63 1.33
N PRO A 9 -10.25 2.24 1.51
CA PRO A 9 -11.46 1.72 0.87
C PRO A 9 -11.31 1.68 -0.66
N PRO A 10 -12.08 0.83 -1.35
CA PRO A 10 -12.12 0.86 -2.81
C PRO A 10 -12.43 2.28 -3.32
N GLY A 11 -11.63 2.74 -4.27
CA GLY A 11 -11.73 4.10 -4.78
C GLY A 11 -10.88 5.11 -4.02
N GLY A 12 -10.27 4.73 -2.91
CA GLY A 12 -9.44 5.61 -2.10
C GLY A 12 -10.18 6.21 -0.92
N GLY A 13 -9.52 7.10 -0.23
CA GLY A 13 -10.07 7.76 0.94
C GLY A 13 -9.20 7.56 2.17
N GLU A 14 -9.77 7.77 3.34
CA GLU A 14 -9.03 7.64 4.59
C GLU A 14 -8.64 6.17 4.82
N ALA A 15 -7.39 5.97 5.20
CA ALA A 15 -6.88 4.62 5.44
C ALA A 15 -7.55 3.98 6.67
N ASP A 16 -7.93 2.72 6.53
CA ASP A 16 -8.46 1.93 7.63
C ASP A 16 -7.34 1.61 8.61
N TYR A 17 -6.18 1.21 8.09
CA TYR A 17 -4.98 0.96 8.89
C TYR A 17 -3.72 1.02 8.03
N HIS A 18 -2.56 0.95 8.69
CA HIS A 18 -1.24 1.00 8.06
C HIS A 18 -0.38 -0.13 8.61
N LEU A 19 0.50 -0.66 7.78
CA LEU A 19 1.54 -1.59 8.21
C LEU A 19 2.86 -1.20 7.57
N GLU A 20 3.96 -1.44 8.28
CA GLU A 20 5.30 -1.25 7.72
C GLU A 20 5.87 -2.57 7.27
N PHE A 21 6.55 -2.55 6.12
CA PHE A 21 7.20 -3.72 5.57
C PHE A 21 8.60 -3.37 5.10
N GLU A 22 9.50 -4.34 5.23
CA GLU A 22 10.76 -4.30 4.52
C GLU A 22 10.54 -4.95 3.16
N LEU A 23 10.75 -4.20 2.08
CA LEU A 23 10.46 -4.66 0.72
C LEU A 23 11.71 -4.57 -0.15
N PRO A 24 11.85 -5.49 -1.13
CA PRO A 24 12.97 -5.42 -2.07
C PRO A 24 12.84 -4.28 -3.08
N GLY A 25 11.65 -3.72 -3.21
CA GLY A 25 11.36 -2.62 -4.12
C GLY A 25 9.97 -2.07 -3.83
N VAL A 26 9.58 -1.03 -4.56
CA VAL A 26 8.27 -0.39 -4.37
C VAL A 26 7.26 -1.04 -5.29
N PRO A 27 6.12 -1.54 -4.74
CA PRO A 27 5.05 -2.07 -5.57
C PRO A 27 4.53 -1.01 -6.55
N GLN A 28 4.10 -1.46 -7.72
CA GLN A 28 3.60 -0.61 -8.77
C GLN A 28 2.08 -0.59 -8.79
N PRO A 29 1.45 0.49 -9.25
CA PRO A 29 -0.01 0.51 -9.40
C PRO A 29 -0.50 -0.69 -10.21
N GLY A 30 -1.53 -1.36 -9.69
CA GLY A 30 -2.07 -2.58 -10.29
C GLY A 30 -1.49 -3.87 -9.75
N ASP A 31 -0.40 -3.81 -8.99
CA ASP A 31 0.13 -5.01 -8.33
C ASP A 31 -0.86 -5.52 -7.28
N TYR A 32 -0.95 -6.84 -7.18
CA TYR A 32 -1.72 -7.48 -6.12
C TYR A 32 -0.83 -7.77 -4.92
N ILE A 33 -1.37 -7.53 -3.73
CA ILE A 33 -0.66 -7.78 -2.47
C ILE A 33 -1.53 -8.66 -1.60
N SER A 34 -0.95 -9.74 -1.10
CA SER A 34 -1.61 -10.60 -0.13
C SER A 34 -0.76 -10.66 1.12
N ILE A 35 -1.35 -10.39 2.27
CA ILE A 35 -0.66 -10.33 3.54
C ILE A 35 -1.14 -11.46 4.43
N ALA A 36 -0.20 -12.30 4.88
CA ALA A 36 -0.46 -13.32 5.87
C ALA A 36 0.06 -12.83 7.21
N ARG A 37 -0.75 -12.96 8.26
CA ARG A 37 -0.33 -12.57 9.61
C ARG A 37 0.41 -13.74 10.26
N SER A 38 1.64 -13.49 10.71
CA SER A 38 2.42 -14.49 11.44
C SER A 38 1.68 -14.97 12.68
N GLY A 39 1.65 -16.27 12.89
CA GLY A 39 0.98 -16.87 14.04
C GLY A 39 -0.54 -16.96 13.90
N GLN A 40 -1.09 -16.54 12.78
CA GLN A 40 -2.52 -16.67 12.52
C GLN A 40 -2.73 -17.59 11.30
N SER A 41 -3.66 -18.51 11.45
CA SER A 41 -4.11 -19.36 10.37
C SER A 41 -5.53 -18.94 10.01
N GLY A 42 -5.80 -18.54 8.83
CA GLY A 42 -7.17 -18.12 8.50
C GLY A 42 -7.27 -17.33 7.23
N GLY A 43 -6.21 -17.33 6.45
CA GLY A 43 -6.22 -16.69 5.16
C GLY A 43 -5.42 -15.38 5.13
N THR A 44 -5.63 -14.64 4.07
CA THR A 44 -4.86 -13.45 3.76
C THR A 44 -5.72 -12.21 3.78
N GLU A 45 -5.04 -11.06 3.88
CA GLU A 45 -5.64 -9.75 3.62
C GLU A 45 -5.12 -9.33 2.25
N ASP A 46 -6.03 -8.97 1.35
CA ASP A 46 -5.71 -8.82 -0.07
C ASP A 46 -6.02 -7.42 -0.56
N PHE A 47 -5.11 -6.90 -1.39
CA PHE A 47 -5.18 -5.51 -1.83
C PHE A 47 -4.64 -5.37 -3.24
N VAL A 48 -5.04 -4.27 -3.89
CA VAL A 48 -4.47 -3.84 -5.16
C VAL A 48 -3.79 -2.49 -4.93
N VAL A 49 -2.56 -2.36 -5.39
CA VAL A 49 -1.82 -1.10 -5.26
C VAL A 49 -2.48 -0.06 -6.14
N ARG A 50 -2.80 1.08 -5.53
CA ARG A 50 -3.43 2.20 -6.20
C ARG A 50 -2.40 3.23 -6.64
N ARG A 51 -1.52 3.64 -5.72
CA ARG A 51 -0.48 4.63 -5.99
C ARG A 51 0.56 4.62 -4.91
N THR A 52 1.70 5.24 -5.19
CA THR A 52 2.80 5.37 -4.24
C THR A 52 3.08 6.84 -3.99
N TRP A 53 3.26 7.17 -2.74
CA TRP A 53 3.59 8.51 -2.31
C TRP A 53 5.01 8.52 -1.77
N TRP A 54 5.87 9.33 -2.37
CA TRP A 54 7.24 9.52 -1.95
C TRP A 54 7.35 10.82 -1.18
N TYR A 55 7.73 10.74 0.07
CA TYR A 55 8.00 11.92 0.87
C TYR A 55 9.51 12.13 0.93
N LEU A 56 9.98 13.22 0.34
CA LEU A 56 11.38 13.52 0.21
C LEU A 56 11.74 14.71 1.08
N GLU A 57 12.93 14.70 1.61
CA GLU A 57 13.47 15.84 2.33
C GLU A 57 14.79 16.24 1.69
N HIS A 58 14.94 17.51 1.48
CA HIS A 58 16.18 18.07 0.95
C HIS A 58 16.75 19.05 1.95
N PRO A 59 18.05 18.95 2.29
CA PRO A 59 18.70 19.96 3.13
C PRO A 59 18.59 21.31 2.44
N ASP A 60 18.48 22.36 3.21
CA ASP A 60 18.38 23.70 2.64
C ASP A 60 19.52 23.97 1.67
N SER A 61 19.17 24.29 0.43
CA SER A 61 20.15 24.66 -0.58
C SER A 61 20.07 26.17 -0.78
N THR A 62 21.11 26.86 -0.33
CA THR A 62 21.19 28.30 -0.51
C THR A 62 21.27 28.61 -2.01
N PRO A 63 20.43 29.54 -2.53
CA PRO A 63 20.55 29.96 -3.93
C PRO A 63 21.97 30.42 -4.27
N GLY A 64 22.48 30.00 -5.41
CA GLY A 64 23.82 30.35 -5.86
C GLY A 64 24.91 29.34 -5.50
N VAL A 65 24.58 28.27 -4.75
CA VAL A 65 25.53 27.19 -4.53
C VAL A 65 25.61 26.36 -5.79
N SER A 66 26.83 26.04 -6.24
CA SER A 66 27.00 25.23 -7.43
C SER A 66 26.45 23.84 -7.24
N ALA A 67 25.98 23.20 -8.34
CA ALA A 67 25.43 21.85 -8.29
C ALA A 67 26.43 20.83 -7.72
N GLU A 68 27.71 21.06 -7.89
CA GLU A 68 28.77 20.19 -7.36
C GLU A 68 28.88 20.24 -5.84
N ARG A 69 28.41 21.30 -5.23
CA ARG A 69 28.44 21.50 -3.77
C ARG A 69 27.06 21.39 -3.13
N ALA A 70 26.02 21.26 -3.95
CA ALA A 70 24.68 21.15 -3.43
C ALA A 70 24.52 19.84 -2.65
N PRO A 71 23.96 19.87 -1.46
CA PRO A 71 23.68 18.64 -0.73
C PRO A 71 22.67 17.79 -1.47
N THR A 72 22.71 16.49 -1.25
CA THR A 72 21.75 15.55 -1.81
C THR A 72 20.61 15.35 -0.84
N GLY A 73 19.38 15.42 -1.34
CA GLY A 73 18.21 15.10 -0.56
C GLY A 73 18.07 13.59 -0.35
N ALA A 74 17.18 13.21 0.52
CA ALA A 74 16.93 11.82 0.87
C ALA A 74 15.44 11.52 0.94
N THR A 75 15.10 10.26 0.76
CA THR A 75 13.74 9.79 0.95
C THR A 75 13.47 9.65 2.45
N GLN A 76 12.46 10.35 2.95
CA GLN A 76 12.06 10.25 4.35
C GLN A 76 11.08 9.10 4.55
N ARG A 77 10.16 8.93 3.64
CA ARG A 77 9.10 7.95 3.78
C ARG A 77 8.54 7.58 2.42
N VAL A 78 8.18 6.31 2.27
CA VAL A 78 7.44 5.82 1.11
C VAL A 78 6.15 5.24 1.63
N THR A 79 5.02 5.72 1.13
CA THR A 79 3.71 5.20 1.47
C THR A 79 3.06 4.64 0.22
N VAL A 80 2.66 3.37 0.28
CA VAL A 80 1.98 2.69 -0.82
C VAL A 80 0.51 2.59 -0.45
N GLU A 81 -0.34 3.22 -1.24
CA GLU A 81 -1.78 3.19 -1.02
C GLU A 81 -2.36 1.94 -1.70
N CYS A 82 -3.02 1.11 -0.90
CA CYS A 82 -3.55 -0.18 -1.34
C CYS A 82 -5.05 -0.23 -1.09
N GLU A 83 -5.82 -0.54 -2.13
CA GLU A 83 -7.27 -0.70 -2.02
C GLU A 83 -7.61 -2.10 -1.59
N PHE A 84 -8.64 -2.24 -0.75
CA PHE A 84 -9.18 -3.55 -0.39
C PHE A 84 -9.63 -4.30 -1.63
N ALA A 85 -9.25 -5.58 -1.70
CA ALA A 85 -9.60 -6.48 -2.78
C ALA A 85 -10.03 -7.83 -2.19
N ARG A 86 -10.70 -8.65 -3.01
CA ARG A 86 -11.13 -9.99 -2.63
C ARG A 86 -10.20 -11.03 -3.24
N SER A 87 -9.95 -12.09 -2.48
CA SER A 87 -9.28 -13.27 -3.01
C SER A 87 -9.98 -14.53 -2.47
N PRO A 88 -9.81 -15.69 -3.14
CA PRO A 88 -10.39 -16.92 -2.62
C PRO A 88 -9.77 -17.39 -1.32
N TYR A 89 -8.62 -16.81 -0.93
CA TYR A 89 -7.89 -17.18 0.27
C TYR A 89 -8.03 -16.14 1.39
N ALA A 90 -8.93 -15.18 1.24
CA ALA A 90 -9.12 -14.10 2.20
C ALA A 90 -9.53 -14.63 3.57
N SER A 91 -9.00 -14.01 4.63
CA SER A 91 -9.43 -14.28 6.00
C SER A 91 -10.88 -13.84 6.19
N GLU A 92 -11.53 -14.40 7.20
CA GLU A 92 -12.93 -14.05 7.47
C GLU A 92 -13.09 -12.57 7.82
N SER A 93 -12.17 -12.01 8.61
CA SER A 93 -12.23 -10.59 8.96
C SER A 93 -12.05 -9.70 7.74
N HIS A 94 -11.18 -10.08 6.81
CA HIS A 94 -10.99 -9.35 5.57
C HIS A 94 -12.25 -9.42 4.68
N ARG A 95 -12.87 -10.59 4.59
CA ARG A 95 -14.12 -10.77 3.85
C ARG A 95 -15.22 -9.88 4.40
N ARG A 96 -15.33 -9.78 5.72
CA ARG A 96 -16.35 -8.91 6.35
C ARG A 96 -16.12 -7.45 5.99
N LYS A 97 -14.88 -7.00 5.96
CA LYS A 97 -14.57 -5.63 5.57
C LYS A 97 -14.93 -5.38 4.11
N CYS A 98 -14.58 -6.31 3.23
CA CYS A 98 -14.95 -6.22 1.81
C CYS A 98 -16.47 -6.20 1.63
N ASP A 99 -17.18 -7.05 2.36
CA ASP A 99 -18.65 -7.09 2.30
C ASP A 99 -19.25 -5.77 2.78
N ALA A 100 -18.67 -5.17 3.82
CA ALA A 100 -19.13 -3.88 4.31
C ALA A 100 -18.94 -2.78 3.27
N TYR A 101 -17.84 -2.78 2.54
CA TYR A 101 -17.62 -1.82 1.47
C TYR A 101 -18.59 -2.04 0.31
N ASP A 102 -18.84 -3.30 -0.08
CA ASP A 102 -19.84 -3.62 -1.11
C ASP A 102 -21.22 -3.11 -0.71
N SER A 103 -21.60 -3.30 0.55
CA SER A 103 -22.89 -2.85 1.06
C SER A 103 -23.05 -1.34 0.98
N ARG A 104 -21.94 -0.61 0.98
CA ARG A 104 -21.91 0.85 0.86
C ARG A 104 -21.82 1.31 -0.59
N GLY A 105 -21.90 0.40 -1.55
CA GLY A 105 -21.85 0.72 -2.96
C GLY A 105 -20.43 0.92 -3.51
N LEU A 106 -19.39 0.59 -2.75
CA LEU A 106 -18.02 0.65 -3.21
C LEU A 106 -17.67 -0.63 -3.95
N GLN A 107 -16.96 -0.49 -5.06
CA GLN A 107 -16.63 -1.64 -5.89
C GLN A 107 -15.32 -2.26 -5.43
N VAL A 108 -15.39 -3.45 -4.84
CA VAL A 108 -14.23 -4.21 -4.40
C VAL A 108 -13.70 -5.05 -5.56
N VAL A 109 -12.42 -4.86 -5.89
CA VAL A 109 -11.76 -5.63 -6.95
C VAL A 109 -11.54 -7.07 -6.47
N SER A 110 -11.72 -8.05 -7.36
CA SER A 110 -11.46 -9.45 -7.05
C SER A 110 -10.19 -9.93 -7.74
N PHE A 111 -9.37 -10.70 -7.02
CA PHE A 111 -8.23 -11.37 -7.63
C PHE A 111 -8.73 -12.48 -8.53
N ASP A 112 -8.08 -12.61 -9.67
CA ASP A 112 -8.30 -13.73 -10.56
C ASP A 112 -7.82 -15.03 -9.91
N GLU A 113 -8.54 -16.13 -10.12
CA GLU A 113 -8.14 -17.43 -9.59
C GLU A 113 -6.76 -17.88 -10.08
N THR A 114 -6.33 -17.38 -11.22
CA THR A 114 -5.02 -17.70 -11.78
C THR A 114 -3.90 -16.84 -11.27
N ALA A 115 -4.16 -15.91 -10.36
CA ALA A 115 -3.16 -14.99 -9.81
C ALA A 115 -2.11 -15.69 -8.94
N TYR A 116 -2.37 -16.93 -8.55
CA TYR A 116 -1.45 -17.74 -7.78
C TYR A 116 -0.86 -18.88 -8.65
#